data_aa0e574cc067862caf75fcba54037c1f
#
_entry.id   aa0e574cc067862caf75fcba54037c1f
#
_cell.length_a   1.000
_cell.length_b   1.000
_cell.length_c   1.000
_cell.angle_alpha   90.00
_cell.angle_beta   90.00
_cell.angle_gamma   90.00
#
_symmetry.space_group_name_H-M   'P 1'
#
loop_
_entity.id
_entity.type
_entity.pdbx_description
1 polymer ?
#
loop_
_entity_poly.entity_id
_entity_poly.type
_entity_poly.pdbx_seq_one_letter_code
_entity_poly.pdbx_strand_id
1 'polypeptide(L)'
;MRKAEKPKGAQNFMDMHARLYPGSCVKDITFIVTHRCNLRCTYCYEHHKGEEKMSLETAKKCVDLLFAEDAKNAPLVNEQDAHGLILNFIGGEPFLEIDLIRDIMAYFLSRAIELKHRWAVNYMISMSTNGLMGDDPRVRQFLKEFEGRVSISVTIDGDKAAHDACRVDCQGCGSYDRAIKMFREVSGPDGRRQTKYTIAPGNLTLLASSVRHLVLEEGVDTLHCNCVFEEGWTMEHARELYRQLKTVSDMIQENGLDTYVSILDWDAGDHVPDTETQNWCGGDGKMLAFDVDGTILPCLRYSSLSIGNQPVYRIGDVESGLAVRPDDVARLDALRRITRQSQSEQRCLDCPINQGCAWCTAYNYEKTGTPDKRVTYICDMHKARVLAQCYHHNRLHLLDSAHAAKAMNVPQDWAVEIVGEAEYEALRALEREATGKNAVEMRP
;
A
#
# COMPACT_ATOMS: atom_id res chain seq x y z
N MET A 1 18.39 4.89 -24.30
CA MET A 1 18.26 4.66 -22.87
C MET A 1 17.09 3.71 -22.65
N ARG A 2 17.24 2.65 -21.86
CA ARG A 2 16.15 1.68 -21.60
C ARG A 2 15.13 2.37 -20.70
N LYS A 3 13.83 2.28 -21.08
CA LYS A 3 12.72 2.67 -20.20
C LYS A 3 12.95 2.01 -18.85
N ALA A 4 12.92 2.80 -17.77
CA ALA A 4 12.95 2.28 -16.42
C ALA A 4 11.89 1.19 -16.28
N GLU A 5 12.32 -0.04 -16.09
CA GLU A 5 11.38 -1.12 -15.76
C GLU A 5 10.96 -0.92 -14.32
N LYS A 6 9.66 -0.82 -14.08
CA LYS A 6 9.03 -0.63 -12.78
C LYS A 6 9.46 -1.67 -11.74
N PRO A 7 9.27 -1.35 -10.45
CA PRO A 7 9.80 -2.09 -9.30
C PRO A 7 9.37 -3.55 -9.26
N LYS A 8 10.22 -4.34 -8.71
CA LYS A 8 10.31 -5.77 -8.88
C LYS A 8 10.38 -6.45 -7.52
N GLY A 9 9.53 -7.29 -7.23
CA GLY A 9 9.28 -8.07 -6.04
C GLY A 9 7.95 -8.78 -6.26
N ALA A 10 7.00 -8.62 -5.37
CA ALA A 10 5.64 -9.12 -5.60
C ALA A 10 5.04 -8.53 -6.89
N GLN A 11 5.31 -7.25 -7.21
CA GLN A 11 4.89 -6.63 -8.47
C GLN A 11 5.50 -7.32 -9.69
N ASN A 12 6.78 -7.70 -9.66
CA ASN A 12 7.40 -8.50 -10.74
C ASN A 12 6.77 -9.84 -10.95
N PHE A 13 6.43 -10.50 -9.83
CA PHE A 13 5.73 -11.77 -9.89
C PHE A 13 4.37 -11.59 -10.57
N MET A 14 3.63 -10.54 -10.23
CA MET A 14 2.36 -10.19 -10.87
C MET A 14 2.56 -9.85 -12.36
N ASP A 15 3.53 -9.00 -12.69
CA ASP A 15 3.82 -8.59 -14.07
C ASP A 15 4.31 -9.76 -14.93
N MET A 16 5.15 -10.62 -14.38
CA MET A 16 5.60 -11.85 -15.04
C MET A 16 4.42 -12.77 -15.35
N HIS A 17 3.53 -12.97 -14.38
CA HIS A 17 2.34 -13.79 -14.59
C HIS A 17 1.39 -13.19 -15.62
N ALA A 18 1.16 -11.87 -15.60
CA ALA A 18 0.35 -11.19 -16.60
C ALA A 18 0.93 -11.33 -18.01
N ARG A 19 2.27 -11.36 -18.16
CA ARG A 19 2.93 -11.56 -19.46
C ARG A 19 2.88 -13.02 -19.92
N LEU A 20 3.10 -13.97 -19.01
CA LEU A 20 3.15 -15.40 -19.35
C LEU A 20 1.76 -16.02 -19.52
N TYR A 21 0.78 -15.49 -18.81
CA TYR A 21 -0.60 -15.98 -18.80
C TYR A 21 -1.58 -14.82 -18.98
N PRO A 22 -1.71 -14.26 -20.21
CA PRO A 22 -2.63 -13.16 -20.48
C PRO A 22 -4.07 -13.52 -20.07
N GLY A 23 -4.71 -12.63 -19.32
CA GLY A 23 -6.08 -12.84 -18.80
C GLY A 23 -6.14 -13.61 -17.48
N SER A 24 -5.01 -14.11 -16.96
CA SER A 24 -4.95 -14.70 -15.62
C SER A 24 -4.68 -13.63 -14.55
N CYS A 25 -5.04 -13.93 -13.31
CA CYS A 25 -4.72 -13.09 -12.17
C CYS A 25 -3.73 -13.76 -11.20
N VAL A 26 -3.10 -12.96 -10.37
CA VAL A 26 -2.38 -13.40 -9.17
C VAL A 26 -3.25 -13.07 -7.97
N LYS A 27 -3.59 -14.09 -7.18
CA LYS A 27 -4.38 -13.91 -5.96
C LYS A 27 -3.47 -13.44 -4.82
N ASP A 28 -3.96 -12.49 -4.05
CA ASP A 28 -3.28 -11.93 -2.88
C ASP A 28 -4.05 -12.34 -1.61
N ILE A 29 -3.40 -13.09 -0.73
CA ILE A 29 -3.99 -13.60 0.52
C ILE A 29 -3.11 -13.21 1.69
N THR A 30 -3.71 -12.59 2.67
CA THR A 30 -3.02 -12.11 3.88
C THR A 30 -3.31 -13.02 5.07
N PHE A 31 -2.28 -13.43 5.80
CA PHE A 31 -2.35 -14.06 7.12
C PHE A 31 -1.92 -13.05 8.16
N ILE A 32 -2.82 -12.67 9.06
CA ILE A 32 -2.49 -11.92 10.27
C ILE A 32 -2.06 -12.94 11.31
N VAL A 33 -0.74 -13.16 11.39
CA VAL A 33 -0.20 -14.25 12.23
C VAL A 33 -0.14 -13.89 13.71
N THR A 34 -0.15 -12.59 14.04
CA THR A 34 -0.11 -12.11 15.42
C THR A 34 -0.59 -10.68 15.55
N HIS A 35 -1.19 -10.35 16.69
CA HIS A 35 -1.50 -8.96 17.09
C HIS A 35 -0.33 -8.29 17.85
N ARG A 36 0.70 -9.07 18.19
CA ARG A 36 1.88 -8.57 18.92
C ARG A 36 2.78 -7.75 18.01
N CYS A 37 3.34 -6.68 18.58
CA CYS A 37 4.40 -5.91 17.95
C CYS A 37 5.42 -5.47 18.99
N ASN A 38 6.69 -5.51 18.66
CA ASN A 38 7.77 -5.01 19.49
C ASN A 38 8.02 -3.49 19.34
N LEU A 39 7.21 -2.80 18.52
CA LEU A 39 7.18 -1.34 18.38
C LEU A 39 5.81 -0.74 18.73
N ARG A 40 5.82 0.57 19.00
CA ARG A 40 4.65 1.43 19.26
C ARG A 40 4.78 2.70 18.41
N CYS A 41 4.81 2.53 17.06
CA CYS A 41 4.95 3.64 16.12
C CYS A 41 3.82 4.65 16.28
N THR A 42 4.13 5.95 16.30
CA THR A 42 3.19 7.04 16.60
C THR A 42 2.04 7.17 15.59
N TYR A 43 2.25 6.75 14.35
CA TYR A 43 1.28 6.82 13.24
C TYR A 43 0.64 5.44 12.90
N CYS A 44 0.88 4.42 13.72
CA CYS A 44 0.44 3.07 13.39
C CYS A 44 -1.08 2.97 13.40
N TYR A 45 -1.67 2.54 12.27
CA TYR A 45 -3.11 2.33 12.16
C TYR A 45 -3.61 1.10 12.93
N GLU A 46 -2.71 0.22 13.34
CA GLU A 46 -2.98 -0.91 14.22
C GLU A 46 -2.94 -0.43 15.67
N HIS A 47 -3.99 0.26 16.09
CA HIS A 47 -4.06 0.92 17.40
C HIS A 47 -4.29 -0.08 18.54
N HIS A 48 -4.86 -1.25 18.24
CA HIS A 48 -5.33 -2.23 19.22
C HIS A 48 -4.44 -3.46 19.26
N LYS A 49 -3.13 -3.23 19.45
CA LYS A 49 -2.17 -4.33 19.58
C LYS A 49 -2.46 -5.18 20.84
N GLY A 50 -2.50 -6.50 20.65
CA GLY A 50 -2.75 -7.50 21.68
C GLY A 50 -1.63 -8.53 21.79
N GLU A 51 -1.90 -9.62 22.50
CA GLU A 51 -0.99 -10.76 22.65
C GLU A 51 -1.45 -11.97 21.84
N GLU A 52 -2.55 -11.83 21.11
CA GLU A 52 -3.16 -12.88 20.32
C GLU A 52 -2.24 -13.28 19.17
N LYS A 53 -2.25 -14.57 18.88
CA LYS A 53 -1.53 -15.14 17.74
C LYS A 53 -2.32 -16.28 17.12
N MET A 54 -2.11 -16.48 15.85
CA MET A 54 -2.72 -17.58 15.10
C MET A 54 -2.14 -18.91 15.60
N SER A 55 -3.02 -19.90 15.79
CA SER A 55 -2.57 -21.27 16.06
C SER A 55 -2.21 -21.96 14.74
N LEU A 56 -1.31 -22.94 14.79
CA LEU A 56 -1.01 -23.76 13.59
C LEU A 56 -2.24 -24.52 13.10
N GLU A 57 -3.15 -24.90 13.99
CA GLU A 57 -4.40 -25.56 13.60
C GLU A 57 -5.29 -24.61 12.80
N THR A 58 -5.49 -23.36 13.29
CA THR A 58 -6.21 -22.33 12.55
C THR A 58 -5.55 -22.05 11.20
N ALA A 59 -4.24 -21.91 11.18
CA ALA A 59 -3.49 -21.65 9.95
C ALA A 59 -3.67 -22.79 8.90
N LYS A 60 -3.69 -24.04 9.34
CA LYS A 60 -3.95 -25.18 8.45
C LYS A 60 -5.35 -25.12 7.85
N LYS A 61 -6.37 -24.76 8.64
CA LYS A 61 -7.73 -24.56 8.12
C LYS A 61 -7.79 -23.42 7.10
N CYS A 62 -7.07 -22.31 7.34
CA CYS A 62 -6.93 -21.24 6.34
C CYS A 62 -6.31 -21.75 5.04
N VAL A 63 -5.24 -22.53 5.13
CA VAL A 63 -4.60 -23.12 3.95
C VAL A 63 -5.53 -24.11 3.22
N ASP A 64 -6.23 -24.99 3.94
CA ASP A 64 -7.17 -25.92 3.33
C ASP A 64 -8.30 -25.19 2.60
N LEU A 65 -8.78 -24.06 3.14
CA LEU A 65 -9.78 -23.22 2.49
C LEU A 65 -9.27 -22.64 1.15
N LEU A 66 -7.97 -22.33 1.04
CA LEU A 66 -7.39 -21.84 -0.24
C LEU A 66 -7.49 -22.90 -1.36
N PHE A 67 -7.49 -24.19 -1.02
CA PHE A 67 -7.60 -25.29 -1.96
C PHE A 67 -9.00 -25.88 -2.04
N ALA A 68 -9.99 -25.31 -1.34
CA ALA A 68 -11.35 -25.79 -1.39
C ALA A 68 -11.97 -25.59 -2.78
N GLU A 69 -12.51 -26.68 -3.36
CA GLU A 69 -13.14 -26.68 -4.69
C GLU A 69 -14.66 -26.59 -4.62
N ASP A 70 -15.21 -26.21 -3.49
CA ASP A 70 -16.66 -26.05 -3.37
C ASP A 70 -17.15 -24.79 -4.10
N ALA A 71 -18.38 -24.85 -4.62
CA ALA A 71 -18.97 -23.77 -5.43
C ALA A 71 -19.11 -22.43 -4.69
N LYS A 72 -19.00 -22.40 -3.36
CA LYS A 72 -19.12 -21.17 -2.55
C LYS A 72 -17.79 -20.47 -2.37
N ASN A 73 -16.69 -21.22 -2.24
CA ASN A 73 -15.38 -20.67 -1.95
C ASN A 73 -14.48 -20.55 -3.17
N ALA A 74 -14.61 -21.47 -4.14
CA ALA A 74 -13.76 -21.55 -5.32
C ALA A 74 -13.60 -20.21 -6.10
N PRO A 75 -14.67 -19.44 -6.38
CA PRO A 75 -14.53 -18.20 -7.16
C PRO A 75 -13.79 -17.09 -6.42
N LEU A 76 -13.72 -17.15 -5.08
CA LEU A 76 -13.20 -16.07 -4.26
C LEU A 76 -11.81 -16.35 -3.71
N VAL A 77 -11.50 -17.61 -3.43
CA VAL A 77 -10.26 -18.03 -2.81
C VAL A 77 -9.38 -18.78 -3.81
N ASN A 78 -9.95 -19.75 -4.51
CA ASN A 78 -9.26 -20.56 -5.52
C ASN A 78 -9.88 -20.33 -6.89
N GLU A 79 -9.74 -19.13 -7.45
CA GLU A 79 -10.20 -18.85 -8.81
C GLU A 79 -9.44 -19.73 -9.82
N GLN A 80 -10.17 -20.36 -10.74
CA GLN A 80 -9.56 -21.21 -11.77
C GLN A 80 -8.53 -20.44 -12.62
N ASP A 81 -8.71 -19.13 -12.76
CA ASP A 81 -7.84 -18.24 -13.50
C ASP A 81 -6.66 -17.68 -12.68
N ALA A 82 -6.61 -17.94 -11.37
CA ALA A 82 -5.51 -17.52 -10.51
C ALA A 82 -4.29 -18.43 -10.72
N HIS A 83 -3.41 -18.04 -11.65
CA HIS A 83 -2.19 -18.78 -11.96
C HIS A 83 -1.12 -18.63 -10.89
N GLY A 84 -1.10 -17.52 -10.18
CA GLY A 84 -0.14 -17.25 -9.12
C GLY A 84 -0.80 -16.91 -7.79
N LEU A 85 -0.08 -17.10 -6.71
CA LEU A 85 -0.50 -16.77 -5.36
C LEU A 85 0.57 -15.95 -4.65
N ILE A 86 0.18 -14.83 -4.03
CA ILE A 86 1.00 -14.11 -3.06
C ILE A 86 0.44 -14.41 -1.68
N LEU A 87 1.28 -14.97 -0.81
CA LEU A 87 1.00 -15.18 0.59
C LEU A 87 1.65 -14.04 1.38
N ASN A 88 0.83 -13.11 1.86
CA ASN A 88 1.29 -12.03 2.71
C ASN A 88 1.20 -12.45 4.17
N PHE A 89 2.31 -12.39 4.89
CA PHE A 89 2.32 -12.57 6.33
C PHE A 89 2.52 -11.21 7.00
N ILE A 90 1.57 -10.85 7.82
CA ILE A 90 1.55 -9.59 8.57
C ILE A 90 1.11 -9.84 10.01
N GLY A 91 0.98 -8.77 10.72
CA GLY A 91 0.50 -8.67 12.09
C GLY A 91 0.99 -7.37 12.66
N GLY A 92 1.10 -7.27 13.97
CA GLY A 92 1.88 -6.18 14.56
C GLY A 92 3.33 -6.24 14.07
N GLU A 93 4.00 -7.38 14.26
CA GLU A 93 5.31 -7.70 13.66
C GLU A 93 5.35 -9.21 13.30
N PRO A 94 5.34 -9.57 12.02
CA PRO A 94 5.24 -10.98 11.62
C PRO A 94 6.46 -11.83 12.01
N PHE A 95 7.65 -11.26 12.09
CA PHE A 95 8.84 -12.03 12.46
C PHE A 95 8.86 -12.52 13.91
N LEU A 96 7.98 -12.00 14.77
CA LEU A 96 7.80 -12.59 16.09
C LEU A 96 7.25 -14.02 16.03
N GLU A 97 6.57 -14.37 14.95
CA GLU A 97 5.98 -15.69 14.71
C GLU A 97 6.61 -16.40 13.49
N ILE A 98 7.92 -16.22 13.27
CA ILE A 98 8.62 -16.77 12.07
C ILE A 98 8.56 -18.30 12.00
N ASP A 99 8.57 -19.00 13.14
CA ASP A 99 8.44 -20.45 13.17
C ASP A 99 7.04 -20.89 12.72
N LEU A 100 5.99 -20.18 13.14
CA LEU A 100 4.63 -20.43 12.66
C LEU A 100 4.53 -20.16 11.14
N ILE A 101 5.11 -19.07 10.65
CA ILE A 101 5.12 -18.76 9.21
C ILE A 101 5.80 -19.89 8.43
N ARG A 102 6.92 -20.42 8.90
CA ARG A 102 7.59 -21.55 8.28
C ARG A 102 6.74 -22.82 8.25
N ASP A 103 6.05 -23.09 9.36
CA ASP A 103 5.15 -24.25 9.46
C ASP A 103 3.93 -24.11 8.52
N ILE A 104 3.38 -22.88 8.40
CA ILE A 104 2.32 -22.58 7.42
C ILE A 104 2.79 -22.85 6.00
N MET A 105 3.97 -22.35 5.65
CA MET A 105 4.55 -22.56 4.32
C MET A 105 4.84 -24.02 4.03
N ALA A 106 5.35 -24.77 4.99
CA ALA A 106 5.57 -26.21 4.86
C ALA A 106 4.25 -26.95 4.61
N TYR A 107 3.20 -26.62 5.35
CA TYR A 107 1.88 -27.21 5.16
C TYR A 107 1.27 -26.82 3.81
N PHE A 108 1.32 -25.54 3.43
CA PHE A 108 0.84 -25.03 2.14
C PHE A 108 1.49 -25.78 0.97
N LEU A 109 2.82 -25.90 0.98
CA LEU A 109 3.55 -26.60 -0.09
C LEU A 109 3.22 -28.09 -0.13
N SER A 110 3.09 -28.74 1.04
CA SER A 110 2.66 -30.15 1.12
C SER A 110 1.28 -30.34 0.47
N ARG A 111 0.31 -29.50 0.80
CA ARG A 111 -1.04 -29.54 0.21
C ARG A 111 -1.03 -29.26 -1.28
N ALA A 112 -0.30 -28.23 -1.71
CA ALA A 112 -0.18 -27.89 -3.12
C ALA A 112 0.43 -29.03 -3.97
N ILE A 113 1.44 -29.71 -3.43
CA ILE A 113 2.09 -30.87 -4.09
C ILE A 113 1.14 -32.07 -4.13
N GLU A 114 0.50 -32.41 -3.00
CA GLU A 114 -0.45 -33.51 -2.90
C GLU A 114 -1.60 -33.37 -3.92
N LEU A 115 -2.14 -32.15 -4.03
CA LEU A 115 -3.22 -31.81 -4.95
C LEU A 115 -2.73 -31.57 -6.39
N LYS A 116 -1.42 -31.63 -6.64
CA LYS A 116 -0.80 -31.26 -7.94
C LYS A 116 -1.23 -29.87 -8.40
N HIS A 117 -1.45 -28.98 -7.45
CA HIS A 117 -1.93 -27.63 -7.72
C HIS A 117 -0.81 -26.75 -8.29
N ARG A 118 -1.15 -25.86 -9.22
CA ARG A 118 -0.18 -24.93 -9.87
C ARG A 118 0.58 -24.05 -8.88
N TRP A 119 0.01 -23.76 -7.71
CA TRP A 119 0.64 -22.96 -6.67
C TRP A 119 1.81 -23.66 -5.96
N ALA A 120 2.04 -24.95 -6.19
CA ALA A 120 3.26 -25.62 -5.72
C ALA A 120 4.55 -24.96 -6.26
N VAL A 121 4.45 -24.31 -7.43
CA VAL A 121 5.57 -23.63 -8.09
C VAL A 121 5.30 -22.13 -8.36
N ASN A 122 4.04 -21.74 -8.43
CA ASN A 122 3.62 -20.39 -8.76
C ASN A 122 3.16 -19.63 -7.51
N TYR A 123 4.07 -19.38 -6.59
CA TYR A 123 3.80 -18.59 -5.39
C TYR A 123 4.93 -17.60 -5.08
N MET A 124 4.61 -16.58 -4.31
CA MET A 124 5.52 -15.63 -3.70
C MET A 124 5.11 -15.41 -2.24
N ILE A 125 6.07 -15.28 -1.35
CA ILE A 125 5.87 -14.83 0.03
C ILE A 125 6.14 -13.34 0.08
N SER A 126 5.26 -12.58 0.75
CA SER A 126 5.45 -11.13 0.94
C SER A 126 5.32 -10.79 2.42
N MET A 127 6.24 -10.00 2.93
CA MET A 127 6.20 -9.53 4.32
C MET A 127 6.69 -8.09 4.43
N SER A 128 5.99 -7.31 5.25
CA SER A 128 6.48 -6.02 5.74
C SER A 128 6.90 -6.18 7.19
N THR A 129 8.10 -5.72 7.52
CA THR A 129 8.67 -5.85 8.87
C THR A 129 9.28 -4.54 9.35
N ASN A 130 9.35 -4.37 10.66
CA ASN A 130 10.10 -3.27 11.27
C ASN A 130 11.62 -3.52 11.32
N GLY A 131 12.08 -4.69 10.92
CA GLY A 131 13.50 -5.03 10.79
C GLY A 131 14.23 -5.38 12.10
N LEU A 132 13.56 -5.33 13.25
CA LEU A 132 14.24 -5.53 14.54
C LEU A 132 14.67 -6.98 14.80
N MET A 133 14.11 -7.92 14.07
CA MET A 133 14.41 -9.35 14.18
C MET A 133 15.45 -9.84 13.15
N GLY A 134 16.12 -8.93 12.43
CA GLY A 134 17.08 -9.29 11.38
C GLY A 134 18.25 -10.16 11.84
N ASP A 135 18.66 -10.07 13.11
CA ASP A 135 19.73 -10.88 13.69
C ASP A 135 19.25 -12.25 14.24
N ASP A 136 17.93 -12.51 14.27
CA ASP A 136 17.40 -13.79 14.73
C ASP A 136 17.80 -14.91 13.76
N PRO A 137 18.48 -15.98 14.23
CA PRO A 137 18.89 -17.09 13.37
C PRO A 137 17.73 -17.77 12.63
N ARG A 138 16.55 -17.79 13.22
CA ARG A 138 15.34 -18.40 12.63
C ARG A 138 14.86 -17.58 11.43
N VAL A 139 14.89 -16.24 11.55
CA VAL A 139 14.56 -15.32 10.45
C VAL A 139 15.57 -15.51 9.31
N ARG A 140 16.87 -15.51 9.62
CA ARG A 140 17.93 -15.71 8.62
C ARG A 140 17.81 -17.07 7.91
N GLN A 141 17.50 -18.12 8.65
CA GLN A 141 17.26 -19.44 8.08
C GLN A 141 16.06 -19.42 7.14
N PHE A 142 14.94 -18.82 7.55
CA PHE A 142 13.75 -18.69 6.71
C PHE A 142 14.02 -17.94 5.40
N LEU A 143 14.70 -16.80 5.47
CA LEU A 143 15.05 -16.01 4.28
C LEU A 143 15.94 -16.80 3.31
N LYS A 144 16.85 -17.61 3.82
CA LYS A 144 17.69 -18.49 3.00
C LYS A 144 16.91 -19.66 2.39
N GLU A 145 16.00 -20.27 3.16
CA GLU A 145 15.16 -21.39 2.72
C GLU A 145 14.24 -20.99 1.55
N PHE A 146 13.72 -19.76 1.60
CA PHE A 146 12.81 -19.22 0.58
C PHE A 146 13.48 -18.17 -0.32
N GLU A 147 14.80 -18.24 -0.48
CA GLU A 147 15.51 -17.32 -1.38
C GLU A 147 14.93 -17.36 -2.80
N GLY A 148 14.69 -16.18 -3.38
CA GLY A 148 14.04 -16.00 -4.67
C GLY A 148 12.50 -16.21 -4.66
N ARG A 149 11.93 -16.59 -3.51
CA ARG A 149 10.47 -16.77 -3.31
C ARG A 149 9.92 -15.85 -2.23
N VAL A 150 10.75 -15.05 -1.58
CA VAL A 150 10.35 -14.13 -0.53
C VAL A 150 10.69 -12.70 -0.91
N SER A 151 9.72 -11.81 -0.73
CA SER A 151 9.85 -10.36 -0.87
C SER A 151 9.68 -9.73 0.51
N ILE A 152 10.73 -9.09 1.00
CA ILE A 152 10.73 -8.42 2.29
C ILE A 152 10.80 -6.91 2.07
N SER A 153 9.91 -6.18 2.73
CA SER A 153 9.98 -4.72 2.83
C SER A 153 10.27 -4.33 4.27
N VAL A 154 11.48 -3.88 4.54
CA VAL A 154 11.85 -3.30 5.83
C VAL A 154 11.44 -1.84 5.83
N THR A 155 10.65 -1.40 6.82
CA THR A 155 10.19 -0.02 6.90
C THR A 155 11.25 0.87 7.53
N ILE A 156 11.75 1.86 6.78
CA ILE A 156 12.70 2.88 7.26
C ILE A 156 12.11 4.27 6.97
N ASP A 157 11.91 5.06 8.01
CA ASP A 157 11.32 6.40 7.89
C ASP A 157 12.40 7.50 7.94
N GLY A 158 13.30 7.48 6.96
CA GLY A 158 14.33 8.50 6.82
C GLY A 158 15.61 8.21 7.60
N ASP A 159 16.30 9.27 8.02
CA ASP A 159 17.48 9.17 8.87
C ASP A 159 17.13 8.74 10.30
N LYS A 160 18.17 8.56 11.13
CA LYS A 160 17.98 8.10 12.52
C LYS A 160 17.05 9.00 13.33
N ALA A 161 17.16 10.31 13.17
CA ALA A 161 16.36 11.27 13.94
C ALA A 161 14.88 11.20 13.53
N ALA A 162 14.59 11.17 12.23
CA ALA A 162 13.25 11.05 11.69
C ALA A 162 12.61 9.70 12.03
N HIS A 163 13.37 8.61 11.85
CA HIS A 163 12.90 7.26 12.14
C HIS A 163 12.58 7.08 13.63
N ASP A 164 13.51 7.44 14.50
CA ASP A 164 13.40 7.24 15.94
C ASP A 164 12.36 8.19 16.59
N ALA A 165 12.01 9.30 15.94
CA ALA A 165 10.89 10.15 16.36
C ALA A 165 9.52 9.48 16.20
N CYS A 166 9.38 8.53 15.26
CA CYS A 166 8.11 7.89 14.96
C CYS A 166 8.07 6.41 15.36
N ARG A 167 9.18 5.70 15.28
CA ARG A 167 9.25 4.24 15.42
C ARG A 167 10.00 3.84 16.68
N VAL A 168 9.27 3.91 17.79
CA VAL A 168 9.78 3.61 19.11
C VAL A 168 9.22 2.29 19.65
N ASP A 169 9.93 1.66 20.58
CA ASP A 169 9.45 0.51 21.34
C ASP A 169 8.51 0.94 22.50
N CYS A 170 8.09 -0.01 23.31
CA CYS A 170 7.23 0.27 24.48
C CYS A 170 7.93 1.06 25.59
N GLN A 171 9.24 1.22 25.52
CA GLN A 171 10.06 2.01 26.46
C GLN A 171 10.40 3.40 25.90
N GLY A 172 9.95 3.71 24.66
CA GLY A 172 10.28 4.95 23.97
C GLY A 172 11.67 4.96 23.34
N CYS A 173 12.36 3.82 23.24
CA CYS A 173 13.64 3.72 22.59
C CYS A 173 13.48 3.64 21.06
N GLY A 174 14.33 4.37 20.32
CA GLY A 174 14.35 4.34 18.87
C GLY A 174 14.79 2.99 18.30
N SER A 175 14.47 2.75 17.06
CA SER A 175 14.67 1.44 16.41
C SER A 175 15.57 1.47 15.18
N TYR A 176 16.03 2.65 14.74
CA TYR A 176 16.77 2.86 13.50
C TYR A 176 17.97 1.94 13.34
N ASP A 177 18.88 1.89 14.34
CA ASP A 177 20.15 1.17 14.21
C ASP A 177 19.96 -0.33 13.95
N ARG A 178 18.90 -0.92 14.47
CA ARG A 178 18.55 -2.32 14.23
C ARG A 178 17.85 -2.50 12.88
N ALA A 179 16.90 -1.63 12.58
CA ALA A 179 16.12 -1.69 11.34
C ALA A 179 17.00 -1.47 10.10
N ILE A 180 17.89 -0.46 10.12
CA ILE A 180 18.77 -0.14 9.01
C ILE A 180 19.80 -1.24 8.73
N LYS A 181 20.24 -1.95 9.77
CA LYS A 181 21.13 -3.10 9.61
C LYS A 181 20.49 -4.18 8.76
N MET A 182 19.26 -4.58 9.11
CA MET A 182 18.51 -5.56 8.33
C MET A 182 18.21 -5.03 6.92
N PHE A 183 17.80 -3.77 6.79
CA PHE A 183 17.53 -3.16 5.50
C PHE A 183 18.71 -3.26 4.53
N ARG A 184 19.92 -2.99 5.02
CA ARG A 184 21.15 -3.07 4.20
C ARG A 184 21.51 -4.51 3.81
N GLU A 185 21.10 -5.51 4.58
CA GLU A 185 21.35 -6.92 4.32
C GLU A 185 20.32 -7.54 3.35
N VAL A 186 19.10 -7.00 3.30
CA VAL A 186 18.00 -7.52 2.49
C VAL A 186 17.87 -6.72 1.20
N SER A 187 18.31 -7.30 0.09
CA SER A 187 18.02 -6.78 -1.25
C SER A 187 16.78 -7.47 -1.82
N GLY A 188 16.04 -6.79 -2.68
CA GLY A 188 14.99 -7.43 -3.47
C GLY A 188 15.55 -8.55 -4.37
N PRO A 189 14.68 -9.43 -4.93
CA PRO A 189 15.12 -10.55 -5.79
C PRO A 189 15.96 -10.15 -6.99
N ASP A 190 15.92 -8.88 -7.37
CA ASP A 190 16.68 -8.28 -8.49
C ASP A 190 17.87 -7.40 -8.02
N GLY A 191 18.22 -7.46 -6.75
CA GLY A 191 19.28 -6.66 -6.15
C GLY A 191 18.89 -5.22 -5.84
N ARG A 192 17.65 -4.79 -6.12
CA ARG A 192 17.16 -3.45 -5.82
C ARG A 192 16.76 -3.31 -4.36
N ARG A 193 16.96 -2.10 -3.82
CA ARG A 193 16.59 -1.74 -2.46
C ARG A 193 15.25 -1.03 -2.48
N GLN A 194 14.29 -1.59 -1.74
CA GLN A 194 12.97 -0.98 -1.58
C GLN A 194 12.63 -0.80 -0.11
N THR A 195 11.95 0.29 0.19
CA THR A 195 11.42 0.54 1.54
C THR A 195 10.08 1.27 1.48
N LYS A 196 9.41 1.31 2.62
CA LYS A 196 8.18 2.08 2.81
C LYS A 196 8.48 3.27 3.73
N TYR A 197 7.98 4.44 3.34
CA TYR A 197 7.96 5.65 4.16
C TYR A 197 6.52 6.05 4.46
N THR A 198 6.19 6.21 5.72
CA THR A 198 4.85 6.63 6.13
C THR A 198 4.84 8.11 6.47
N ILE A 199 4.03 8.86 5.72
CA ILE A 199 3.87 10.32 5.88
C ILE A 199 2.67 10.57 6.80
N ALA A 200 2.94 11.24 7.92
CA ALA A 200 1.93 11.67 8.88
C ALA A 200 2.12 13.16 9.19
N PRO A 201 1.11 13.89 9.70
CA PRO A 201 1.27 15.28 10.09
C PRO A 201 2.49 15.55 10.97
N GLY A 202 2.77 14.63 11.90
CA GLY A 202 3.86 14.77 12.87
C GLY A 202 5.29 14.61 12.32
N ASN A 203 5.48 14.01 11.13
CA ASN A 203 6.79 13.84 10.50
C ASN A 203 6.91 14.54 9.14
N LEU A 204 5.87 15.27 8.74
CA LEU A 204 5.76 15.85 7.40
C LEU A 204 6.92 16.78 7.04
N THR A 205 7.39 17.60 7.98
CA THR A 205 8.49 18.54 7.76
C THR A 205 9.85 17.86 7.52
N LEU A 206 9.95 16.58 7.83
CA LEU A 206 11.15 15.77 7.63
C LEU A 206 11.11 14.96 6.32
N LEU A 207 10.06 15.07 5.52
CA LEU A 207 9.86 14.23 4.32
C LEU A 207 11.02 14.38 3.32
N ALA A 208 11.38 15.58 2.95
CA ALA A 208 12.44 15.79 1.94
C ALA A 208 13.82 15.34 2.43
N SER A 209 14.19 15.63 3.68
CA SER A 209 15.44 15.15 4.26
C SER A 209 15.46 13.63 4.40
N SER A 210 14.36 13.03 4.77
CA SER A 210 14.20 11.58 4.88
C SER A 210 14.34 10.88 3.53
N VAL A 211 13.66 11.39 2.48
CA VAL A 211 13.79 10.84 1.13
C VAL A 211 15.22 11.01 0.62
N ARG A 212 15.84 12.17 0.86
CA ARG A 212 17.25 12.40 0.50
C ARG A 212 18.17 11.36 1.14
N HIS A 213 18.03 11.13 2.45
CA HIS A 213 18.83 10.12 3.16
C HIS A 213 18.63 8.73 2.56
N LEU A 214 17.37 8.29 2.38
CA LEU A 214 17.06 6.97 1.85
C LEU A 214 17.62 6.76 0.44
N VAL A 215 17.48 7.76 -0.43
CA VAL A 215 17.85 7.62 -1.84
C VAL A 215 19.36 7.82 -2.04
N LEU A 216 19.96 8.87 -1.48
CA LEU A 216 21.36 9.21 -1.75
C LEU A 216 22.35 8.47 -0.84
N GLU A 217 21.98 8.17 0.40
CA GLU A 217 22.90 7.58 1.37
C GLU A 217 22.67 6.08 1.51
N GLU A 218 21.40 5.62 1.51
CA GLU A 218 21.06 4.20 1.65
C GLU A 218 20.83 3.50 0.31
N GLY A 219 20.81 4.23 -0.80
CA GLY A 219 20.71 3.66 -2.14
C GLY A 219 19.35 3.01 -2.42
N VAL A 220 18.26 3.63 -1.97
CA VAL A 220 16.90 3.16 -2.24
C VAL A 220 16.51 3.46 -3.68
N ASP A 221 16.19 2.42 -4.44
CA ASP A 221 15.71 2.51 -5.83
C ASP A 221 14.19 2.69 -5.91
N THR A 222 13.47 2.16 -4.92
CA THR A 222 12.01 2.18 -4.88
C THR A 222 11.53 2.58 -3.50
N LEU A 223 10.88 3.74 -3.43
CA LEU A 223 10.32 4.28 -2.20
C LEU A 223 8.81 4.33 -2.26
N HIS A 224 8.15 3.48 -1.46
CA HIS A 224 6.70 3.47 -1.33
C HIS A 224 6.27 4.47 -0.26
N CYS A 225 5.82 5.65 -0.66
CA CYS A 225 5.32 6.69 0.23
C CYS A 225 3.80 6.61 0.35
N ASN A 226 3.29 6.57 1.57
CA ASN A 226 1.86 6.63 1.86
C ASN A 226 1.57 7.69 2.92
N CYS A 227 0.62 8.59 2.61
CA CYS A 227 0.04 9.44 3.64
C CYS A 227 -0.94 8.62 4.50
N VAL A 228 -0.92 8.83 5.80
CA VAL A 228 -1.90 8.21 6.70
C VAL A 228 -3.31 8.77 6.43
N PHE A 229 -4.32 7.91 6.60
CA PHE A 229 -5.73 8.31 6.46
C PHE A 229 -6.33 8.85 7.76
N GLU A 230 -5.60 8.73 8.86
CA GLU A 230 -6.00 9.17 10.18
C GLU A 230 -6.25 10.68 10.21
N GLU A 231 -7.03 11.15 11.19
CA GLU A 231 -7.35 12.57 11.40
C GLU A 231 -6.09 13.39 11.75
N GLY A 232 -6.21 14.70 11.62
CA GLY A 232 -5.13 15.64 11.97
C GLY A 232 -4.53 16.38 10.77
N TRP A 233 -4.97 16.08 9.54
CA TRP A 233 -4.57 16.85 8.37
C TRP A 233 -5.28 18.22 8.36
N THR A 234 -4.51 19.28 8.13
CA THR A 234 -4.99 20.67 7.99
C THR A 234 -4.51 21.25 6.67
N MET A 235 -5.04 22.41 6.29
CA MET A 235 -4.56 23.14 5.12
C MET A 235 -3.06 23.49 5.23
N GLU A 236 -2.55 23.76 6.43
CA GLU A 236 -1.11 24.01 6.61
C GLU A 236 -0.28 22.75 6.32
N HIS A 237 -0.78 21.57 6.71
CA HIS A 237 -0.14 20.31 6.34
C HIS A 237 -0.19 20.06 4.83
N ALA A 238 -1.26 20.46 4.14
CA ALA A 238 -1.34 20.36 2.68
C ALA A 238 -0.31 21.26 1.99
N ARG A 239 -0.16 22.50 2.46
CA ARG A 239 0.87 23.44 1.99
C ARG A 239 2.28 22.91 2.21
N GLU A 240 2.53 22.36 3.41
CA GLU A 240 3.82 21.75 3.74
C GLU A 240 4.09 20.53 2.87
N LEU A 241 3.09 19.64 2.67
CA LEU A 241 3.24 18.46 1.82
C LEU A 241 3.65 18.84 0.40
N TYR A 242 3.00 19.88 -0.19
CA TYR A 242 3.38 20.40 -1.50
C TYR A 242 4.85 20.84 -1.54
N ARG A 243 5.28 21.65 -0.56
CA ARG A 243 6.66 22.15 -0.49
C ARG A 243 7.69 21.03 -0.37
N GLN A 244 7.41 20.06 0.49
CA GLN A 244 8.28 18.91 0.71
C GLN A 244 8.38 18.05 -0.57
N LEU A 245 7.26 17.77 -1.23
CA LEU A 245 7.25 16.98 -2.46
C LEU A 245 7.93 17.70 -3.62
N LYS A 246 7.79 19.03 -3.71
CA LYS A 246 8.53 19.83 -4.68
C LYS A 246 10.04 19.72 -4.44
N THR A 247 10.50 19.84 -3.19
CA THR A 247 11.91 19.66 -2.83
C THR A 247 12.41 18.25 -3.16
N VAL A 248 11.61 17.21 -2.94
CA VAL A 248 11.95 15.84 -3.34
C VAL A 248 12.08 15.75 -4.86
N SER A 249 11.16 16.32 -5.61
CA SER A 249 11.20 16.37 -7.07
C SER A 249 12.47 17.03 -7.59
N ASP A 250 12.82 18.20 -7.05
CA ASP A 250 14.04 18.93 -7.42
C ASP A 250 15.28 18.09 -7.14
N MET A 251 15.38 17.50 -5.96
CA MET A 251 16.51 16.66 -5.57
C MET A 251 16.70 15.46 -6.50
N ILE A 252 15.62 14.76 -6.87
CA ILE A 252 15.67 13.62 -7.81
C ILE A 252 16.21 14.07 -9.16
N GLN A 253 15.67 15.15 -9.70
CA GLN A 253 15.99 15.62 -11.05
C GLN A 253 17.40 16.24 -11.11
N GLU A 254 17.80 17.03 -10.15
CA GLU A 254 19.14 17.65 -10.08
C GLU A 254 20.26 16.64 -9.96
N ASN A 255 19.98 15.50 -9.32
CA ASN A 255 20.94 14.41 -9.19
C ASN A 255 20.82 13.35 -10.31
N GLY A 256 19.91 13.52 -11.26
CA GLY A 256 19.70 12.57 -12.36
C GLY A 256 19.36 11.17 -11.90
N LEU A 257 18.56 11.03 -10.86
CA LEU A 257 18.25 9.76 -10.21
C LEU A 257 17.11 9.03 -10.92
N ASP A 258 17.29 7.73 -11.13
CA ASP A 258 16.25 6.80 -11.62
C ASP A 258 15.58 6.08 -10.42
N THR A 259 15.11 6.87 -9.47
CA THR A 259 14.44 6.37 -8.27
C THR A 259 12.94 6.53 -8.40
N TYR A 260 12.20 5.45 -8.18
CA TYR A 260 10.75 5.50 -8.11
C TYR A 260 10.29 5.96 -6.72
N VAL A 261 9.56 7.07 -6.66
CA VAL A 261 8.93 7.60 -5.44
C VAL A 261 7.41 7.62 -5.64
N SER A 262 6.70 6.64 -5.10
CA SER A 262 5.30 6.35 -5.43
C SER A 262 4.33 7.53 -5.27
N ILE A 263 4.60 8.46 -4.36
CA ILE A 263 3.75 9.64 -4.15
C ILE A 263 3.89 10.68 -5.27
N LEU A 264 4.99 10.66 -6.01
CA LEU A 264 5.23 11.53 -7.18
C LEU A 264 4.94 10.81 -8.50
N ASP A 265 5.30 9.53 -8.59
CA ASP A 265 5.25 8.76 -9.83
C ASP A 265 3.89 8.10 -10.09
N TRP A 266 3.11 7.86 -9.04
CA TRP A 266 1.76 7.34 -9.24
C TRP A 266 0.80 8.47 -9.53
N ASP A 267 0.16 8.43 -10.71
CA ASP A 267 -0.80 9.42 -11.16
C ASP A 267 -2.00 9.52 -10.22
N ALA A 268 -1.98 10.53 -9.35
CA ALA A 268 -3.14 10.92 -8.56
C ALA A 268 -3.97 11.94 -9.35
N GLY A 269 -5.29 11.78 -9.34
CA GLY A 269 -6.20 12.63 -10.07
C GLY A 269 -6.41 12.26 -11.54
N ASP A 270 -5.67 11.29 -12.07
CA ASP A 270 -5.85 10.81 -13.43
C ASP A 270 -7.01 9.81 -13.54
N HIS A 271 -7.51 9.69 -14.75
CA HIS A 271 -8.70 8.91 -15.06
C HIS A 271 -8.53 7.43 -14.72
N VAL A 272 -9.18 6.99 -13.66
CA VAL A 272 -9.52 5.58 -13.48
C VAL A 272 -10.84 5.36 -14.20
N PRO A 273 -10.93 4.43 -15.15
CA PRO A 273 -12.16 4.18 -15.91
C PRO A 273 -13.34 4.00 -14.96
N ASP A 274 -14.46 4.61 -15.29
CA ASP A 274 -15.70 4.56 -14.50
C ASP A 274 -16.39 3.21 -14.72
N THR A 275 -15.64 2.13 -14.58
CA THR A 275 -16.17 0.78 -14.64
C THR A 275 -16.68 0.40 -13.26
N GLU A 276 -17.95 0.62 -13.08
CA GLU A 276 -18.92 -0.22 -12.40
C GLU A 276 -18.75 -0.49 -10.90
N THR A 277 -17.73 -1.08 -10.41
CA THR A 277 -17.58 -1.45 -9.02
C THR A 277 -16.13 -1.32 -8.65
N GLN A 278 -15.73 -0.17 -8.16
CA GLN A 278 -14.31 -0.03 -7.97
C GLN A 278 -13.92 0.26 -6.54
N ASN A 279 -13.79 -0.83 -5.86
CA ASN A 279 -12.80 -0.86 -4.82
C ASN A 279 -11.44 -1.10 -5.48
N TRP A 280 -10.79 -0.04 -5.91
CA TRP A 280 -9.52 -0.05 -6.65
C TRP A 280 -8.40 -0.83 -5.94
N CYS A 281 -8.49 -0.99 -4.61
CA CYS A 281 -7.52 -1.74 -3.81
C CYS A 281 -7.85 -3.24 -3.65
N GLY A 282 -8.97 -3.73 -4.19
CA GLY A 282 -9.39 -5.12 -4.05
C GLY A 282 -10.05 -5.50 -2.72
N GLY A 283 -10.29 -4.55 -1.82
CA GLY A 283 -10.97 -4.79 -0.54
C GLY A 283 -12.48 -5.10 -0.67
N ASP A 284 -12.93 -5.55 -1.82
CA ASP A 284 -14.27 -6.01 -2.18
C ASP A 284 -14.37 -7.54 -2.28
N GLY A 285 -13.39 -8.26 -1.72
CA GLY A 285 -13.27 -9.72 -1.78
C GLY A 285 -12.27 -10.23 -2.81
N LYS A 286 -11.61 -9.35 -3.57
CA LYS A 286 -10.48 -9.73 -4.44
C LYS A 286 -9.23 -9.99 -3.62
N MET A 287 -8.93 -9.19 -2.62
CA MET A 287 -7.98 -9.55 -1.56
C MET A 287 -8.75 -10.06 -0.34
N LEU A 288 -8.12 -10.95 0.41
CA LEU A 288 -8.67 -11.54 1.63
C LEU A 288 -7.61 -11.51 2.72
N ALA A 289 -8.07 -11.40 3.97
CA ALA A 289 -7.21 -11.57 5.13
C ALA A 289 -7.83 -12.58 6.10
N PHE A 290 -7.00 -13.46 6.65
CA PHE A 290 -7.33 -14.33 7.77
C PHE A 290 -6.79 -13.70 9.05
N ASP A 291 -7.67 -13.43 10.01
CA ASP A 291 -7.26 -12.97 11.35
C ASP A 291 -6.76 -14.14 12.19
N VAL A 292 -6.16 -13.86 13.34
CA VAL A 292 -5.55 -14.85 14.24
C VAL A 292 -6.48 -15.97 14.68
N ASP A 293 -7.79 -15.69 14.74
CA ASP A 293 -8.84 -16.64 15.11
C ASP A 293 -9.47 -17.39 13.93
N GLY A 294 -9.01 -17.11 12.70
CA GLY A 294 -9.57 -17.69 11.47
C GLY A 294 -10.76 -16.92 10.89
N THR A 295 -11.08 -15.75 11.42
CA THR A 295 -12.06 -14.84 10.83
C THR A 295 -11.58 -14.41 9.44
N ILE A 296 -12.47 -14.43 8.44
CA ILE A 296 -12.19 -13.95 7.09
C ILE A 296 -12.64 -12.50 6.95
N LEU A 297 -11.71 -11.66 6.52
CA LEU A 297 -11.87 -10.22 6.36
C LEU A 297 -11.66 -9.81 4.90
N PRO A 298 -12.31 -8.71 4.43
CA PRO A 298 -12.06 -8.18 3.09
C PRO A 298 -10.61 -7.72 2.86
N CYS A 299 -10.00 -7.18 3.90
CA CYS A 299 -8.56 -6.87 3.98
C CYS A 299 -8.14 -6.72 5.46
N LEU A 300 -6.85 -6.62 5.69
CA LEU A 300 -6.26 -6.49 7.04
C LEU A 300 -6.80 -5.29 7.84
N ARG A 301 -7.19 -4.21 7.19
CA ARG A 301 -7.69 -3.00 7.84
C ARG A 301 -9.08 -3.16 8.48
N TYR A 302 -9.79 -4.24 8.17
CA TYR A 302 -11.05 -4.60 8.82
C TYR A 302 -10.87 -5.46 10.09
N SER A 303 -9.63 -5.78 10.46
CA SER A 303 -9.31 -6.55 11.67
C SER A 303 -9.51 -5.75 12.97
N SER A 304 -9.60 -6.46 14.07
CA SER A 304 -9.64 -5.86 15.41
C SER A 304 -8.37 -5.09 15.78
N LEU A 305 -7.25 -5.30 15.08
CA LEU A 305 -6.03 -4.49 15.21
C LEU A 305 -6.25 -3.03 14.80
N SER A 306 -7.09 -2.81 13.80
CA SER A 306 -7.27 -1.50 13.15
C SER A 306 -8.59 -0.85 13.51
N ILE A 307 -9.68 -1.62 13.62
CA ILE A 307 -11.02 -1.10 13.89
C ILE A 307 -11.28 -1.09 15.39
N GLY A 308 -11.45 0.12 15.96
CA GLY A 308 -11.73 0.30 17.38
C GLY A 308 -13.16 0.71 17.71
N ASN A 309 -13.80 1.45 16.79
CA ASN A 309 -15.10 2.09 17.06
C ASN A 309 -16.29 1.34 16.44
N GLN A 310 -16.02 0.30 15.67
CA GLN A 310 -17.03 -0.52 15.00
C GLN A 310 -16.74 -2.01 15.23
N PRO A 311 -17.74 -2.88 15.13
CA PRO A 311 -17.52 -4.33 15.11
C PRO A 311 -16.61 -4.73 13.95
N VAL A 312 -15.83 -5.80 14.12
CA VAL A 312 -15.02 -6.38 13.05
C VAL A 312 -15.91 -6.68 11.84
N TYR A 313 -15.46 -6.23 10.65
CA TYR A 313 -16.22 -6.42 9.42
C TYR A 313 -15.91 -7.79 8.81
N ARG A 314 -16.48 -8.81 9.42
CA ARG A 314 -16.32 -10.20 9.01
C ARG A 314 -17.12 -10.51 7.76
N ILE A 315 -16.53 -11.29 6.83
CA ILE A 315 -17.19 -11.83 5.63
C ILE A 315 -17.17 -13.36 5.57
N GLY A 316 -16.72 -14.02 6.61
CA GLY A 316 -16.67 -15.46 6.77
C GLY A 316 -15.78 -15.89 7.92
N ASP A 317 -15.57 -17.18 8.05
CA ASP A 317 -14.56 -17.78 8.92
C ASP A 317 -14.12 -19.16 8.37
N VAL A 318 -12.99 -19.67 8.87
CA VAL A 318 -12.41 -20.95 8.40
C VAL A 318 -13.26 -22.18 8.69
N GLU A 319 -14.24 -22.11 9.62
CA GLU A 319 -15.12 -23.24 9.96
C GLU A 319 -16.35 -23.27 9.03
N SER A 320 -16.93 -22.12 8.73
CA SER A 320 -18.14 -22.02 7.92
C SER A 320 -17.85 -21.72 6.45
N GLY A 321 -16.67 -21.20 6.13
CA GLY A 321 -16.29 -20.74 4.80
C GLY A 321 -16.61 -19.28 4.54
N LEU A 322 -16.27 -18.82 3.32
CA LEU A 322 -16.46 -17.45 2.87
C LEU A 322 -17.91 -17.21 2.44
N ALA A 323 -18.51 -16.13 2.97
CA ALA A 323 -19.87 -15.67 2.61
C ALA A 323 -20.95 -16.76 2.70
N VAL A 324 -20.93 -17.57 3.77
CA VAL A 324 -21.93 -18.64 3.97
C VAL A 324 -23.10 -18.18 4.82
N ARG A 325 -22.84 -17.40 5.88
CA ARG A 325 -23.91 -16.87 6.73
C ARG A 325 -24.58 -15.67 6.05
N PRO A 326 -25.90 -15.48 6.23
CA PRO A 326 -26.61 -14.36 5.58
C PRO A 326 -25.95 -13.00 5.78
N ASP A 327 -25.47 -12.71 6.99
CA ASP A 327 -24.80 -11.45 7.31
C ASP A 327 -23.46 -11.32 6.57
N ASP A 328 -22.69 -12.39 6.45
CA ASP A 328 -21.40 -12.39 5.75
C ASP A 328 -21.60 -12.17 4.24
N VAL A 329 -22.64 -12.81 3.67
CA VAL A 329 -23.08 -12.56 2.28
C VAL A 329 -23.47 -11.10 2.09
N ALA A 330 -24.32 -10.56 2.97
CA ALA A 330 -24.81 -9.18 2.86
C ALA A 330 -23.65 -8.17 2.95
N ARG A 331 -22.66 -8.40 3.82
CA ARG A 331 -21.48 -7.55 3.95
C ARG A 331 -20.58 -7.59 2.71
N LEU A 332 -20.32 -8.77 2.17
CA LEU A 332 -19.53 -8.91 0.96
C LEU A 332 -20.21 -8.27 -0.25
N ASP A 333 -21.53 -8.47 -0.39
CA ASP A 333 -22.33 -7.87 -1.45
C ASP A 333 -22.42 -6.34 -1.32
N ALA A 334 -22.43 -5.81 -0.09
CA ALA A 334 -22.37 -4.38 0.16
C ALA A 334 -21.06 -3.79 -0.37
N LEU A 335 -19.92 -4.44 -0.07
CA LEU A 335 -18.62 -4.00 -0.57
C LEU A 335 -18.51 -4.01 -2.11
N ARG A 336 -19.07 -5.04 -2.75
CA ARG A 336 -19.07 -5.20 -4.20
C ARG A 336 -19.92 -4.17 -4.94
N ARG A 337 -20.92 -3.60 -4.26
CA ARG A 337 -21.80 -2.57 -4.82
C ARG A 337 -21.29 -1.16 -4.66
N ILE A 338 -20.18 -0.95 -3.93
CA ILE A 338 -19.60 0.38 -3.74
C ILE A 338 -19.10 0.92 -5.07
N THR A 339 -19.62 2.08 -5.45
CA THR A 339 -19.18 2.83 -6.61
C THR A 339 -18.68 4.21 -6.17
N ARG A 340 -18.09 4.96 -7.08
CA ARG A 340 -17.76 6.37 -6.83
C ARG A 340 -19.03 7.18 -6.50
N GLN A 341 -20.13 6.92 -7.22
CA GLN A 341 -21.39 7.61 -6.99
C GLN A 341 -22.02 7.25 -5.63
N SER A 342 -22.07 5.94 -5.28
CA SER A 342 -22.74 5.50 -4.06
C SER A 342 -22.12 6.06 -2.80
N GLN A 343 -20.78 6.19 -2.75
CA GLN A 343 -20.06 6.62 -1.56
C GLN A 343 -19.80 8.13 -1.47
N SER A 344 -20.02 8.88 -2.56
CA SER A 344 -19.52 10.25 -2.70
C SER A 344 -20.64 11.28 -2.57
N GLU A 345 -20.37 12.36 -1.87
CA GLU A 345 -21.22 13.56 -1.89
C GLU A 345 -21.09 14.27 -3.25
N GLN A 346 -22.09 15.12 -3.61
CA GLN A 346 -22.08 15.84 -4.88
C GLN A 346 -20.79 16.63 -5.12
N ARG A 347 -20.28 17.32 -4.09
CA ARG A 347 -18.99 18.06 -4.19
C ARG A 347 -17.81 17.16 -4.56
N CYS A 348 -17.85 15.86 -4.22
CA CYS A 348 -16.82 14.91 -4.62
C CYS A 348 -17.00 14.47 -6.07
N LEU A 349 -18.25 14.35 -6.55
CA LEU A 349 -18.55 14.00 -7.94
C LEU A 349 -18.17 15.13 -8.89
N ASP A 350 -18.35 16.37 -8.45
CA ASP A 350 -17.98 17.57 -9.21
C ASP A 350 -16.49 17.92 -9.11
N CYS A 351 -15.74 17.23 -8.25
CA CYS A 351 -14.32 17.52 -8.05
C CYS A 351 -13.49 17.08 -9.27
N PRO A 352 -12.61 17.92 -9.83
CA PRO A 352 -11.85 17.63 -11.04
C PRO A 352 -10.86 16.46 -10.88
N ILE A 353 -10.49 16.12 -9.63
CA ILE A 353 -9.59 14.98 -9.35
C ILE A 353 -10.35 13.73 -8.84
N ASN A 354 -11.67 13.71 -8.96
CA ASN A 354 -12.50 12.65 -8.38
C ASN A 354 -12.16 11.26 -8.92
N GLN A 355 -11.77 11.16 -10.18
CA GLN A 355 -11.52 9.91 -10.87
C GLN A 355 -10.23 9.20 -10.40
N GLY A 356 -9.22 9.96 -9.98
CA GLY A 356 -7.99 9.42 -9.40
C GLY A 356 -7.91 9.53 -7.88
N CYS A 357 -8.96 10.06 -7.24
CA CYS A 357 -8.99 10.22 -5.80
C CYS A 357 -9.18 8.86 -5.10
N ALA A 358 -8.18 8.42 -4.38
CA ALA A 358 -8.20 7.18 -3.62
C ALA A 358 -9.12 7.28 -2.37
N TRP A 359 -9.64 6.13 -1.94
CA TRP A 359 -10.40 5.99 -0.69
C TRP A 359 -10.09 4.65 -0.02
N CYS A 360 -10.41 4.52 1.26
CA CYS A 360 -10.30 3.29 2.01
C CYS A 360 -11.65 2.91 2.60
N THR A 361 -12.25 1.84 2.11
CA THR A 361 -13.57 1.38 2.58
C THR A 361 -13.56 0.95 4.04
N ALA A 362 -12.46 0.37 4.53
CA ALA A 362 -12.32 0.01 5.94
C ALA A 362 -12.25 1.26 6.83
N TYR A 363 -11.53 2.29 6.40
CA TYR A 363 -11.48 3.54 7.13
C TYR A 363 -12.80 4.31 7.09
N ASN A 364 -13.48 4.28 5.93
CA ASN A 364 -14.85 4.76 5.82
C ASN A 364 -15.75 4.08 6.86
N TYR A 365 -15.70 2.74 6.94
CA TYR A 365 -16.46 1.96 7.89
C TYR A 365 -16.14 2.33 9.34
N GLU A 366 -14.87 2.41 9.69
CA GLU A 366 -14.43 2.78 11.03
C GLU A 366 -15.00 4.14 11.47
N LYS A 367 -15.02 5.12 10.57
CA LYS A 367 -15.44 6.50 10.88
C LYS A 367 -16.94 6.73 10.78
N THR A 368 -17.63 6.03 9.90
CA THR A 368 -19.03 6.33 9.56
C THR A 368 -20.00 5.20 9.88
N GLY A 369 -19.50 4.00 10.23
CA GLY A 369 -20.30 2.79 10.42
C GLY A 369 -20.71 2.10 9.11
N THR A 370 -20.30 2.63 7.95
CA THR A 370 -20.54 2.03 6.64
C THR A 370 -19.32 2.16 5.72
N PRO A 371 -18.96 1.13 4.96
CA PRO A 371 -17.87 1.25 3.98
C PRO A 371 -18.23 2.16 2.79
N ASP A 372 -19.53 2.41 2.57
CA ASP A 372 -20.09 3.16 1.45
C ASP A 372 -20.36 4.64 1.82
N LYS A 373 -19.45 5.25 2.57
CA LYS A 373 -19.52 6.70 2.84
C LYS A 373 -18.10 7.26 2.96
N ARG A 374 -17.68 7.99 1.92
CA ARG A 374 -16.33 8.53 1.83
C ARG A 374 -16.02 9.55 2.92
N VAL A 375 -14.89 9.39 3.61
CA VAL A 375 -14.30 10.43 4.44
C VAL A 375 -13.59 11.47 3.57
N THR A 376 -13.76 12.76 3.90
CA THR A 376 -13.36 13.86 3.03
C THR A 376 -12.35 14.83 3.66
N TYR A 377 -12.02 14.71 4.94
CA TYR A 377 -11.06 15.61 5.60
C TYR A 377 -9.61 15.49 5.09
N ILE A 378 -9.30 14.45 4.30
CA ILE A 378 -7.99 14.28 3.65
C ILE A 378 -7.91 14.94 2.27
N CYS A 379 -8.97 15.65 1.82
CA CYS A 379 -9.05 16.22 0.47
C CYS A 379 -7.89 17.17 0.16
N ASP A 380 -7.54 18.05 1.09
CA ASP A 380 -6.50 19.05 0.85
C ASP A 380 -5.11 18.43 0.68
N MET A 381 -4.84 17.34 1.38
CA MET A 381 -3.64 16.52 1.19
C MET A 381 -3.62 15.92 -0.24
N HIS A 382 -4.75 15.39 -0.75
CA HIS A 382 -4.82 14.86 -2.11
C HIS A 382 -4.63 15.97 -3.16
N LYS A 383 -5.23 17.15 -2.97
CA LYS A 383 -5.03 18.30 -3.84
C LYS A 383 -3.56 18.74 -3.90
N ALA A 384 -2.90 18.84 -2.74
CA ALA A 384 -1.48 19.17 -2.66
C ALA A 384 -0.61 18.16 -3.41
N ARG A 385 -0.93 16.86 -3.31
CA ARG A 385 -0.25 15.80 -4.04
C ARG A 385 -0.41 15.97 -5.55
N VAL A 386 -1.61 16.24 -6.05
CA VAL A 386 -1.85 16.45 -7.49
C VAL A 386 -1.04 17.62 -8.03
N LEU A 387 -0.98 18.76 -7.30
CA LEU A 387 -0.16 19.92 -7.68
C LEU A 387 1.33 19.58 -7.73
N ALA A 388 1.82 18.84 -6.74
CA ALA A 388 3.22 18.40 -6.72
C ALA A 388 3.56 17.45 -7.87
N GLN A 389 2.63 16.58 -8.26
CA GLN A 389 2.79 15.70 -9.44
C GLN A 389 2.79 16.49 -10.75
N CYS A 390 1.93 17.51 -10.89
CA CYS A 390 1.97 18.41 -12.04
C CYS A 390 3.36 19.08 -12.16
N TYR A 391 3.90 19.55 -11.05
CA TYR A 391 5.27 20.07 -11.02
C TYR A 391 6.31 19.04 -11.45
N HIS A 392 6.28 17.86 -10.85
CA HIS A 392 7.25 16.80 -11.07
C HIS A 392 7.25 16.30 -12.52
N HIS A 393 6.10 15.92 -13.04
CA HIS A 393 5.98 15.36 -14.38
C HIS A 393 6.28 16.36 -15.48
N ASN A 394 5.87 17.62 -15.34
CA ASN A 394 6.16 18.65 -16.35
C ASN A 394 7.66 18.97 -16.39
N ARG A 395 8.34 19.04 -15.25
CA ARG A 395 9.80 19.17 -15.24
C ARG A 395 10.53 17.98 -15.83
N LEU A 396 10.08 16.75 -15.54
CA LEU A 396 10.64 15.55 -16.16
C LEU A 396 10.45 15.56 -17.66
N HIS A 397 9.28 15.97 -18.16
CA HIS A 397 9.01 16.09 -19.60
C HIS A 397 9.97 17.07 -20.29
N LEU A 398 10.25 18.21 -19.68
CA LEU A 398 11.20 19.19 -20.22
C LEU A 398 12.66 18.70 -20.23
N LEU A 399 13.02 17.81 -19.32
CA LEU A 399 14.33 17.16 -19.28
C LEU A 399 14.43 15.99 -20.27
N ASP A 400 13.37 15.21 -20.39
CA ASP A 400 13.27 14.08 -21.31
C ASP A 400 11.80 13.93 -21.78
N SER A 401 11.56 14.27 -23.04
CA SER A 401 10.23 14.21 -23.69
C SER A 401 9.64 12.79 -23.77
N ALA A 402 10.38 11.75 -23.39
CA ALA A 402 9.83 10.41 -23.22
C ALA A 402 8.87 10.29 -22.01
N HIS A 403 8.99 11.19 -21.02
CA HIS A 403 8.01 11.32 -19.94
C HIS A 403 6.78 12.09 -20.42
N ALA A 404 5.59 11.68 -19.97
CA ALA A 404 4.35 12.40 -20.31
C ALA A 404 4.24 13.70 -19.50
N ALA A 405 3.92 14.80 -20.18
CA ALA A 405 3.52 16.03 -19.48
C ALA A 405 2.16 15.85 -18.82
N LYS A 406 1.95 16.51 -17.68
CA LYS A 406 0.70 16.42 -16.90
C LYS A 406 -0.05 17.75 -16.89
N ALA A 407 -1.29 17.74 -17.40
CA ALA A 407 -2.16 18.90 -17.36
C ALA A 407 -2.64 19.17 -15.92
N MET A 408 -2.64 20.45 -15.53
CA MET A 408 -3.15 20.88 -14.24
C MET A 408 -4.64 21.26 -14.37
N ASN A 409 -5.49 20.25 -14.46
CA ASN A 409 -6.95 20.42 -14.61
C ASN A 409 -7.61 20.65 -13.26
N VAL A 410 -7.29 21.76 -12.59
CA VAL A 410 -7.81 22.08 -11.26
C VAL A 410 -8.25 23.54 -11.18
N PRO A 411 -9.28 23.87 -10.37
CA PRO A 411 -9.71 25.25 -10.17
C PRO A 411 -8.60 26.10 -9.58
N GLN A 412 -8.46 27.33 -10.09
CA GLN A 412 -7.44 28.27 -9.62
C GLN A 412 -7.57 28.58 -8.14
N ASP A 413 -8.81 28.80 -7.67
CA ASP A 413 -9.11 29.17 -6.30
C ASP A 413 -8.55 28.17 -5.30
N TRP A 414 -8.82 26.85 -5.46
CA TRP A 414 -8.30 25.88 -4.54
C TRP A 414 -6.80 25.58 -4.73
N ALA A 415 -6.27 25.75 -5.94
CA ALA A 415 -4.82 25.60 -6.15
C ALA A 415 -4.08 26.74 -5.45
N VAL A 416 -4.53 28.00 -5.61
CA VAL A 416 -3.96 29.18 -4.95
C VAL A 416 -4.05 29.09 -3.43
N GLU A 417 -5.12 28.52 -2.89
CA GLU A 417 -5.25 28.31 -1.44
C GLU A 417 -4.12 27.45 -0.87
N ILE A 418 -3.63 26.46 -1.63
CA ILE A 418 -2.56 25.54 -1.21
C ILE A 418 -1.19 26.12 -1.49
N VAL A 419 -0.94 26.57 -2.73
CA VAL A 419 0.42 26.95 -3.16
C VAL A 419 0.68 28.45 -3.20
N GLY A 420 -0.35 29.29 -3.14
CA GLY A 420 -0.27 30.74 -3.32
C GLY A 420 -0.24 31.14 -4.80
N GLU A 421 -0.55 32.41 -5.08
CA GLU A 421 -0.72 32.91 -6.44
C GLU A 421 0.56 32.84 -7.28
N ALA A 422 1.68 33.25 -6.72
CA ALA A 422 2.97 33.25 -7.43
C ALA A 422 3.40 31.84 -7.85
N GLU A 423 3.24 30.85 -6.98
CA GLU A 423 3.58 29.46 -7.30
C GLU A 423 2.56 28.85 -8.27
N TYR A 424 1.28 29.20 -8.14
CA TYR A 424 0.27 28.77 -9.12
C TYR A 424 0.62 29.26 -10.54
N GLU A 425 0.99 30.53 -10.70
CA GLU A 425 1.40 31.07 -12.01
C GLU A 425 2.67 30.39 -12.52
N ALA A 426 3.62 30.08 -11.64
CA ALA A 426 4.81 29.29 -12.02
C ALA A 426 4.46 27.88 -12.51
N LEU A 427 3.53 27.18 -11.84
CA LEU A 427 3.03 25.88 -12.28
C LEU A 427 2.34 25.96 -13.64
N ARG A 428 1.52 26.99 -13.87
CA ARG A 428 0.85 27.23 -15.16
C ARG A 428 1.85 27.54 -16.27
N ALA A 429 2.91 28.30 -15.98
CA ALA A 429 3.97 28.57 -16.93
C ALA A 429 4.72 27.28 -17.31
N LEU A 430 5.09 26.47 -16.32
CA LEU A 430 5.73 25.17 -16.50
C LEU A 430 4.88 24.21 -17.34
N GLU A 431 3.57 24.16 -17.07
CA GLU A 431 2.63 23.34 -17.84
C GLU A 431 2.55 23.80 -19.32
N ARG A 432 2.47 25.12 -19.57
CA ARG A 432 2.48 25.68 -20.95
C ARG A 432 3.74 25.28 -21.70
N GLU A 433 4.89 25.39 -21.07
CA GLU A 433 6.17 25.03 -21.64
C GLU A 433 6.23 23.51 -21.97
N ALA A 434 5.82 22.67 -21.05
CA ALA A 434 5.84 21.21 -21.21
C ALA A 434 4.82 20.70 -22.24
N THR A 435 3.62 21.32 -22.32
CA THR A 435 2.56 20.84 -23.21
C THR A 435 2.56 21.50 -24.59
N GLY A 436 3.29 22.61 -24.79
CA GLY A 436 3.26 23.42 -26.00
C GLY A 436 1.92 24.15 -26.22
N LYS A 437 1.01 24.17 -25.23
CA LYS A 437 -0.32 24.77 -25.36
C LYS A 437 -0.31 26.24 -24.96
N ASN A 438 -0.97 27.08 -25.76
CA ASN A 438 -1.20 28.48 -25.44
C ASN A 438 -2.28 28.66 -24.35
N ALA A 439 -2.24 29.77 -23.61
CA ALA A 439 -3.16 30.08 -22.52
C ALA A 439 -4.66 30.00 -22.87
N VAL A 440 -5.02 30.14 -24.16
CA VAL A 440 -6.41 30.07 -24.66
C VAL A 440 -6.94 28.63 -24.74
N GLU A 441 -6.04 27.65 -24.99
CA GLU A 441 -6.40 26.23 -25.15
C GLU A 441 -6.48 25.46 -23.82
N MET A 442 -6.10 26.12 -22.71
CA MET A 442 -6.00 25.51 -21.38
C MET A 442 -7.13 25.98 -20.42
N ARG A 443 -8.18 26.58 -20.94
CA ARG A 443 -9.40 26.88 -20.13
C ARG A 443 -10.23 25.59 -20.00
N PRO A 444 -10.70 25.25 -18.78
CA PRO A 444 -11.52 24.05 -18.54
C PRO A 444 -12.84 24.11 -19.29
#